data_6f5023ed9adfd5ca5ce55a60a3ede17a
#
_entry.id   6f5023ed9adfd5ca5ce55a60a3ede17a
#
_cell.length_a   1.000
_cell.length_b   1.000
_cell.length_c   1.000
_cell.angle_alpha   90.00
_cell.angle_beta   90.00
_cell.angle_gamma   90.00
#
_symmetry.space_group_name_H-M   'P 1'
#
loop_
_entity.id
_entity.type
_entity.pdbx_description
1 polymer ?
#
loop_
_entity_poly.entity_id
_entity_poly.type
_entity_poly.pdbx_seq_one_letter_code
_entity_poly.pdbx_strand_id
1 'polypeptide(L)' 'MWEDQYQVYRRHGDGEYDLRASDMTIEDAVLFVKAYFQESYNDQEVRFEIRRQPMEPKEDV' A
#
# COMPACT_ATOMS: atom_id res chain seq x y z
N MET A 1 -1.29 22.34 -4.96
CA MET A 1 -1.98 21.48 -4.12
C MET A 1 -1.31 20.14 -3.95
N TRP A 2 -1.15 19.73 -2.74
CA TRP A 2 -0.44 18.52 -2.48
C TRP A 2 -1.38 17.37 -2.35
N GLU A 3 -1.02 16.23 -2.91
CA GLU A 3 -1.75 15.04 -2.66
C GLU A 3 -0.85 14.11 -1.96
N ASP A 4 -1.28 13.60 -0.83
CA ASP A 4 -0.52 12.59 -0.15
C ASP A 4 -0.49 11.36 -1.02
N GLN A 5 0.67 10.75 -1.08
CA GLN A 5 0.82 9.53 -1.84
C GLN A 5 1.09 8.40 -0.88
N TYR A 6 0.59 7.24 -1.21
CA TYR A 6 0.63 6.10 -0.32
C TYR A 6 1.22 4.92 -1.02
N GLN A 7 1.76 4.02 -0.21
CA GLN A 7 2.32 2.77 -0.67
C GLN A 7 1.52 1.65 -0.04
N VAL A 8 1.36 0.56 -0.80
CA VAL A 8 0.66 -0.61 -0.30
C VAL A 8 1.67 -1.73 -0.17
N TYR A 9 1.76 -2.29 1.02
CA TYR A 9 2.65 -3.39 1.32
C TYR A 9 1.81 -4.60 1.61
N ARG A 10 2.33 -5.75 1.25
CA ARG A 10 1.65 -7.01 1.51
C ARG A 10 2.60 -7.97 2.19
N ARG A 11 2.09 -8.70 3.16
CA ARG A 11 2.83 -9.75 3.83
C ARG A 11 2.01 -11.02 3.77
N HIS A 12 2.64 -12.12 3.45
CA HIS A 12 1.98 -13.39 3.40
C HIS A 12 2.58 -14.27 4.48
N GLY A 13 1.77 -14.68 5.42
CA GLY A 13 2.24 -15.49 6.53
C GLY A 13 3.14 -14.68 7.43
N ASP A 14 4.25 -15.28 7.82
CA ASP A 14 5.19 -14.64 8.72
C ASP A 14 6.34 -13.96 8.00
N GLY A 15 6.21 -13.80 6.71
CA GLY A 15 7.28 -13.17 5.94
C GLY A 15 7.33 -11.69 6.16
N GLU A 16 8.14 -11.04 5.36
CA GLU A 16 8.27 -9.61 5.47
C GLU A 16 7.31 -8.93 4.53
N TYR A 17 7.01 -7.69 4.82
CA TYR A 17 6.16 -6.91 3.94
C TYR A 17 6.89 -6.59 2.65
N ASP A 18 6.19 -6.77 1.55
CA ASP A 18 6.71 -6.45 0.24
C ASP A 18 5.93 -5.29 -0.34
N LEU A 19 6.62 -4.39 -0.98
CA LEU A 19 5.98 -3.26 -1.62
C LEU A 19 5.24 -3.76 -2.85
N ARG A 20 3.94 -3.52 -2.91
CA ARG A 20 3.13 -3.97 -4.03
C ARG A 20 2.69 -2.84 -4.92
N ALA A 21 2.55 -1.65 -4.38
CA ALA A 21 2.11 -0.51 -5.16
C ALA A 21 2.60 0.76 -4.49
N SER A 22 2.77 1.80 -5.29
CA SER A 22 3.21 3.06 -4.75
C SER A 22 2.57 4.19 -5.54
N ASP A 23 2.73 5.41 -5.05
CA ASP A 23 2.24 6.60 -5.74
C ASP A 23 0.73 6.55 -5.89
N MET A 24 0.03 6.08 -4.88
CA MET A 24 -1.40 5.95 -4.91
C MET A 24 -2.04 6.96 -4.00
N THR A 25 -3.23 7.41 -4.36
CA THR A 25 -4.06 8.13 -3.39
C THR A 25 -4.54 7.13 -2.36
N ILE A 26 -5.02 7.67 -1.24
CA ILE A 26 -5.53 6.77 -0.21
C ILE A 26 -6.73 5.98 -0.74
N GLU A 27 -7.54 6.60 -1.58
CA GLU A 27 -8.69 5.90 -2.13
C GLU A 27 -8.25 4.77 -3.03
N ASP A 28 -7.25 5.01 -3.86
CA ASP A 28 -6.76 3.96 -4.72
C ASP A 28 -6.13 2.84 -3.92
N ALA A 29 -5.41 3.19 -2.85
CA ALA A 29 -4.79 2.17 -2.02
C ALA A 29 -5.85 1.28 -1.37
N VAL A 30 -6.93 1.89 -0.89
CA VAL A 30 -7.99 1.12 -0.28
C VAL A 30 -8.65 0.22 -1.32
N LEU A 31 -8.88 0.74 -2.52
CA LEU A 31 -9.47 -0.08 -3.56
C LEU A 31 -8.57 -1.24 -3.96
N PHE A 32 -7.26 -1.00 -3.96
CA PHE A 32 -6.32 -2.07 -4.27
C PHE A 32 -6.48 -3.22 -3.29
N VAL A 33 -6.56 -2.91 -2.01
CA VAL A 33 -6.68 -3.94 -0.99
C VAL A 33 -8.04 -4.63 -1.09
N LYS A 34 -9.09 -3.85 -1.32
CA LYS A 34 -10.41 -4.44 -1.41
C LYS A 34 -10.52 -5.38 -2.60
N ALA A 35 -9.93 -4.99 -3.73
CA ALA A 35 -9.99 -5.83 -4.91
C ALA A 35 -9.28 -7.15 -4.66
N TYR A 36 -8.16 -7.10 -3.95
CA TYR A 36 -7.46 -8.33 -3.65
C TYR A 36 -8.33 -9.26 -2.83
N PHE A 37 -8.98 -8.74 -1.80
CA PHE A 37 -9.77 -9.59 -0.93
C PHE A 37 -11.04 -10.06 -1.61
N GLN A 38 -11.53 -9.34 -2.61
CA GLN A 38 -12.67 -9.83 -3.35
C GLN A 38 -12.33 -11.05 -4.18
N GLU A 39 -11.08 -11.13 -4.62
CA GLU A 39 -10.69 -12.27 -5.43
C GLU A 39 -10.06 -13.36 -4.62
N SER A 40 -9.58 -13.05 -3.43
CA SER A 40 -8.87 -14.04 -2.63
C SER A 40 -9.37 -14.01 -1.21
N TYR A 41 -10.67 -14.02 -1.05
CA TYR A 41 -11.24 -13.84 0.28
C TYR A 41 -10.91 -14.99 1.22
N ASN A 42 -10.48 -16.12 0.69
CA ASN A 42 -10.12 -17.23 1.56
C ASN A 42 -8.69 -17.17 2.06
N ASP A 43 -7.92 -16.20 1.60
CA ASP A 43 -6.53 -16.13 1.97
C ASP A 43 -6.42 -15.38 3.29
N GLN A 44 -6.42 -16.09 4.38
CA GLN A 44 -6.47 -15.47 5.68
C GLN A 44 -5.11 -15.14 6.23
N GLU A 45 -4.05 -15.49 5.53
CA GLU A 45 -2.73 -15.20 6.01
C GLU A 45 -2.13 -13.96 5.41
N VAL A 46 -2.87 -13.29 4.57
CA VAL A 46 -2.35 -12.09 3.93
C VAL A 46 -2.68 -10.89 4.79
N ARG A 47 -1.70 -10.02 4.96
CA ARG A 47 -1.89 -8.76 5.64
C ARG A 47 -1.47 -7.66 4.71
N PHE A 48 -2.17 -6.56 4.75
CA PHE A 48 -1.81 -5.40 3.98
C PHE A 48 -1.54 -4.24 4.91
N GLU A 49 -0.64 -3.39 4.48
CA GLU A 49 -0.33 -2.19 5.22
C GLU A 49 -0.26 -1.04 4.23
N ILE A 50 -1.03 0.00 4.48
CA ILE A 50 -0.98 1.20 3.66
C ILE A 50 -0.18 2.21 4.44
N ARG A 51 0.94 2.66 3.85
CA ARG A 51 1.83 3.60 4.50
C ARG A 51 1.89 4.86 3.68
N ARG A 52 2.00 5.97 4.38
CA ARG A 52 2.16 7.23 3.71
C ARG A 52 3.56 7.29 3.12
N GLN A 53 3.61 7.64 1.84
CA GLN A 53 4.89 7.67 1.16
C GLN A 53 5.68 8.85 1.67
N PRO A 54 6.94 8.68 1.98
CA PRO A 54 7.71 9.81 2.49
C PRO A 54 7.82 10.89 1.43
N MET A 55 7.65 12.14 1.86
CA MET A 55 7.85 13.22 0.97
C MET A 55 9.26 13.67 1.10
N GLU A 56 10.06 13.42 0.09
CA GLU A 56 11.39 13.83 0.14
C GLU A 56 11.48 15.25 -0.18
N PRO A 57 12.08 16.06 0.67
CA PRO A 57 12.28 17.46 0.33
C PRO A 57 13.25 17.48 -0.80
N LYS A 58 12.93 18.11 -1.74
CA LYS A 58 13.80 18.15 -2.82
C LYS A 58 14.97 18.88 -2.51
N GLU A 59 15.35 19.17 -2.23
CA GLU A 59 16.20 19.80 -1.92
C GLU A 59 16.98 20.13 -2.35
N ASP A 60 17.00 20.67 -2.39
CA ASP A 60 17.60 21.03 -2.64
C ASP A 60 18.23 21.48 -2.44
N VAL A 61 18.36 21.74 -2.30
CA VAL A 61 18.93 22.19 -2.11
C VAL A 61 19.44 22.57 -2.28
#